data_d0006b916d996cf50c388eec63a463d8
#
_entry.id   d0006b916d996cf50c388eec63a463d8
#
_cell.length_a   1.000
_cell.length_b   1.000
_cell.length_c   1.000
_cell.angle_alpha   90.00
_cell.angle_beta   90.00
_cell.angle_gamma   90.00
#
_symmetry.space_group_name_H-M   'P 1'
#
loop_
_entity.id
_entity.type
_entity.pdbx_description
1 polymer ?
#
loop_
_entity_poly.entity_id
_entity_poly.type
_entity_poly.pdbx_seq_one_letter_code
_entity_poly.pdbx_strand_id
1 'polypeptide(L)'
;MLFRSQNQFVETLLRNYTYLNTGLTFIYNGQRIISRHGLEDLLKDNMTSEGLYDIVHLKGEDIEIAFTHTNQYGEEYYSFVNGQHTTQGGTHQTALKEHIARTIKEFYNKNQDYADIRNGLVAAIAIDVEEPMFESQTKTKLGSNNMWPEGPTVNKYVGDFIKTEVDNYLHKNPLVSEVMLQKIQDSEKERKAIAGVTKLARERAKKANLHNRKLRDCRFHLSDGKGKDQEAESCIFITEGDSASGSITKSRDVNTQAVFSLRGKPLNSYGLTKKVVYENEEFNLLQAALNIEDGIEGLRYNKVIVATDADVDGMHIRLLIITFFLQFFPDLIKKGHVYILQTPLFRVRNKKKTSYCYTEDERVKAIEELGPNPEITRFKGLGEISPDEFRHFIGKDMRLEQVSLRKTDLVKELLEFYMGKNTMERQNFIIDNLVIEEDLAS
;
A
#
# COMPACT_ATOMS: atom_id res chain seq x y z
N MET A 1 -1.78 3.47 -24.46
CA MET A 1 -1.63 3.08 -23.04
C MET A 1 -1.18 1.62 -22.83
N LEU A 2 -1.68 0.64 -23.56
CA LEU A 2 -1.32 -0.79 -23.41
C LEU A 2 0.18 -1.11 -23.57
N PHE A 3 0.92 -0.41 -24.44
CA PHE A 3 2.34 -0.70 -24.68
C PHE A 3 3.30 -0.24 -23.57
N ARG A 4 2.96 0.79 -22.78
CA ARG A 4 3.83 1.24 -21.67
C ARG A 4 3.78 0.29 -20.46
N SER A 5 2.63 -0.32 -20.20
CA SER A 5 2.49 -1.33 -19.14
C SER A 5 3.24 -2.63 -19.44
N GLN A 6 3.36 -3.00 -20.73
CA GLN A 6 4.13 -4.17 -21.15
C GLN A 6 5.65 -4.00 -20.95
N ASN A 7 6.21 -2.83 -21.25
CA ASN A 7 7.64 -2.56 -21.06
C ASN A 7 8.05 -2.66 -19.58
N GLN A 8 7.25 -2.11 -18.67
CA GLN A 8 7.53 -2.19 -17.23
C GLN A 8 7.46 -3.64 -16.72
N PHE A 9 6.52 -4.43 -17.22
CA PHE A 9 6.42 -5.84 -16.86
C PHE A 9 7.64 -6.63 -17.34
N VAL A 10 8.08 -6.42 -18.58
CA VAL A 10 9.29 -7.07 -19.14
C VAL A 10 10.52 -6.67 -18.35
N GLU A 11 10.70 -5.39 -18.06
CA GLU A 11 11.83 -4.92 -17.27
C GLU A 11 11.88 -5.55 -15.87
N THR A 12 10.75 -5.62 -15.18
CA THR A 12 10.66 -6.28 -13.88
C THR A 12 11.03 -7.77 -13.96
N LEU A 13 10.57 -8.47 -15.00
CA LEU A 13 10.90 -9.87 -15.22
C LEU A 13 12.41 -10.04 -15.45
N LEU A 14 13.01 -9.24 -16.31
CA LEU A 14 14.45 -9.28 -16.60
C LEU A 14 15.29 -8.96 -15.35
N ARG A 15 14.90 -7.98 -14.54
CA ARG A 15 15.55 -7.69 -13.26
C ARG A 15 15.50 -8.88 -12.31
N ASN A 16 14.35 -9.53 -12.17
CA ASN A 16 14.21 -10.71 -11.33
C ASN A 16 15.18 -11.82 -11.76
N TYR A 17 15.33 -12.07 -13.07
CA TYR A 17 16.32 -13.01 -13.57
C TYR A 17 17.76 -12.63 -13.24
N THR A 18 18.12 -11.33 -13.26
CA THR A 18 19.47 -10.90 -12.87
C THR A 18 19.74 -11.07 -11.39
N TYR A 19 18.72 -10.89 -10.51
CA TYR A 19 18.89 -11.13 -9.08
C TYR A 19 19.09 -12.62 -8.74
N LEU A 20 18.46 -13.50 -9.50
CA LEU A 20 18.60 -14.94 -9.29
C LEU A 20 19.84 -15.53 -9.96
N ASN A 21 20.44 -14.83 -10.93
CA ASN A 21 21.61 -15.26 -11.67
C ASN A 21 22.65 -14.14 -11.66
N THR A 22 23.46 -14.09 -10.61
CA THR A 22 24.52 -13.09 -10.42
C THR A 22 25.46 -13.00 -11.63
N GLY A 23 25.66 -11.80 -12.15
CA GLY A 23 26.51 -11.54 -13.32
C GLY A 23 25.81 -11.69 -14.68
N LEU A 24 24.61 -12.26 -14.73
CA LEU A 24 23.79 -12.27 -15.93
C LEU A 24 23.45 -10.83 -16.33
N THR A 25 23.67 -10.52 -17.61
CA THR A 25 23.43 -9.19 -18.15
C THR A 25 22.39 -9.23 -19.24
N PHE A 26 21.37 -8.40 -19.14
CA PHE A 26 20.43 -8.13 -20.23
C PHE A 26 20.66 -6.73 -20.79
N ILE A 27 20.45 -6.56 -22.09
CA ILE A 27 20.35 -5.24 -22.72
C ILE A 27 18.90 -5.11 -23.22
N TYR A 28 18.16 -4.19 -22.62
CA TYR A 28 16.77 -3.94 -22.97
C TYR A 28 16.53 -2.44 -23.20
N ASN A 29 16.00 -2.09 -24.36
CA ASN A 29 15.81 -0.71 -24.79
C ASN A 29 17.09 0.16 -24.67
N GLY A 30 18.27 -0.42 -24.93
CA GLY A 30 19.57 0.25 -24.81
C GLY A 30 20.09 0.40 -23.38
N GLN A 31 19.34 -0.04 -22.37
CA GLN A 31 19.77 -0.04 -20.97
C GLN A 31 20.32 -1.40 -20.56
N ARG A 32 21.41 -1.37 -19.81
CA ARG A 32 22.03 -2.59 -19.26
C ARG A 32 21.42 -2.91 -17.91
N ILE A 33 20.88 -4.13 -17.78
CA ILE A 33 20.31 -4.67 -16.56
C ILE A 33 21.24 -5.78 -16.06
N ILE A 34 21.77 -5.64 -14.86
CA ILE A 34 22.69 -6.60 -14.23
C ILE A 34 22.56 -6.49 -12.71
N SER A 35 22.67 -7.61 -11.99
CA SER A 35 22.87 -7.67 -10.55
C SER A 35 24.23 -8.32 -10.23
N ARG A 36 24.92 -7.80 -9.23
CA ARG A 36 26.21 -8.33 -8.76
C ARG A 36 26.08 -9.07 -7.44
N HIS A 37 25.05 -8.74 -6.64
CA HIS A 37 24.86 -9.26 -5.28
C HIS A 37 23.57 -10.04 -5.11
N GLY A 38 22.88 -10.39 -6.21
CA GLY A 38 21.74 -11.32 -6.18
C GLY A 38 20.54 -10.80 -5.36
N LEU A 39 20.07 -11.60 -4.39
CA LEU A 39 18.93 -11.23 -3.54
C LEU A 39 19.20 -10.00 -2.66
N GLU A 40 20.46 -9.66 -2.38
CA GLU A 40 20.80 -8.42 -1.69
C GLU A 40 20.42 -7.20 -2.54
N ASP A 41 20.77 -7.21 -3.85
CA ASP A 41 20.38 -6.15 -4.78
C ASP A 41 18.85 -6.10 -4.96
N LEU A 42 18.18 -7.25 -4.98
CA LEU A 42 16.72 -7.31 -5.01
C LEU A 42 16.11 -6.55 -3.84
N LEU A 43 16.59 -6.77 -2.63
CA LEU A 43 16.07 -6.07 -1.45
C LEU A 43 16.37 -4.58 -1.52
N LYS A 44 17.60 -4.18 -1.86
CA LYS A 44 17.99 -2.76 -2.02
C LYS A 44 17.11 -2.02 -3.03
N ASP A 45 16.82 -2.66 -4.16
CA ASP A 45 16.04 -2.05 -5.24
C ASP A 45 14.53 -1.97 -4.92
N ASN A 46 14.03 -2.80 -4.00
CA ASN A 46 12.60 -2.84 -3.68
C ASN A 46 12.24 -2.23 -2.32
N MET A 47 13.21 -2.08 -1.42
CA MET A 47 12.98 -1.45 -0.12
C MET A 47 12.64 0.03 -0.28
N THR A 48 11.61 0.47 0.43
CA THR A 48 11.17 1.88 0.48
C THR A 48 11.76 2.65 1.67
N SER A 49 12.54 1.98 2.52
CA SER A 49 13.27 2.55 3.65
C SER A 49 14.62 1.85 3.83
N GLU A 50 15.58 2.53 4.44
CA GLU A 50 16.89 1.97 4.73
C GLU A 50 16.79 0.81 5.73
N GLY A 51 17.64 -0.21 5.54
CA GLY A 51 17.87 -1.28 6.51
C GLY A 51 18.50 -0.72 7.77
N LEU A 52 18.12 -1.26 8.93
CA LEU A 52 18.72 -0.90 10.22
C LEU A 52 20.14 -1.44 10.36
N TYR A 53 20.49 -2.44 9.60
CA TYR A 53 21.80 -3.07 9.49
C TYR A 53 21.99 -3.61 8.07
N ASP A 54 23.22 -3.95 7.72
CA ASP A 54 23.53 -4.52 6.42
C ASP A 54 22.70 -5.77 6.14
N ILE A 55 22.27 -5.94 4.89
CA ILE A 55 21.46 -7.09 4.52
C ILE A 55 22.21 -8.38 4.79
N VAL A 56 21.63 -9.24 5.61
CA VAL A 56 22.12 -10.60 5.82
C VAL A 56 21.84 -11.39 4.55
N HIS A 57 22.89 -11.83 3.87
CA HIS A 57 22.80 -12.59 2.62
C HIS A 57 23.50 -13.92 2.79
N LEU A 58 22.77 -15.03 2.66
CA LEU A 58 23.22 -16.38 2.91
C LEU A 58 22.86 -17.26 1.72
N LYS A 59 23.83 -18.07 1.29
CA LYS A 59 23.68 -18.94 0.13
C LYS A 59 24.12 -20.36 0.47
N GLY A 60 23.28 -21.34 0.11
CA GLY A 60 23.53 -22.77 0.21
C GLY A 60 23.35 -23.44 -1.13
N GLU A 61 23.32 -24.78 -1.13
CA GLU A 61 22.93 -25.59 -2.27
C GLU A 61 21.40 -25.48 -2.40
N ASP A 62 20.89 -25.17 -3.58
CA ASP A 62 19.46 -25.02 -3.90
C ASP A 62 18.67 -24.03 -3.02
N ILE A 63 19.34 -23.14 -2.26
CA ILE A 63 18.72 -22.14 -1.41
C ILE A 63 19.56 -20.87 -1.30
N GLU A 64 18.92 -19.73 -1.44
CA GLU A 64 19.50 -18.41 -1.18
C GLU A 64 18.49 -17.58 -0.41
N ILE A 65 18.92 -16.92 0.67
CA ILE A 65 18.09 -16.00 1.45
C ILE A 65 18.79 -14.67 1.66
N ALA A 66 18.02 -13.60 1.69
CA ALA A 66 18.50 -12.29 2.13
C ALA A 66 17.46 -11.63 3.00
N PHE A 67 17.86 -10.93 4.08
CA PHE A 67 16.93 -10.19 4.92
C PHE A 67 17.60 -9.05 5.68
N THR A 68 16.79 -8.08 6.07
CA THR A 68 17.12 -7.01 7.01
C THR A 68 15.87 -6.55 7.74
N HIS A 69 16.02 -5.72 8.77
CA HIS A 69 14.90 -5.01 9.38
C HIS A 69 14.91 -3.54 8.98
N THR A 70 13.73 -2.96 8.91
CA THR A 70 13.50 -1.53 8.67
C THR A 70 12.69 -0.93 9.81
N ASN A 71 12.55 0.41 9.82
CA ASN A 71 11.66 1.10 10.77
C ASN A 71 10.20 1.15 10.31
N GLN A 72 9.87 0.52 9.19
CA GLN A 72 8.48 0.40 8.75
C GLN A 72 7.71 -0.63 9.58
N TYR A 73 6.39 -0.47 9.62
CA TYR A 73 5.50 -1.47 10.21
C TYR A 73 5.19 -2.56 9.18
N GLY A 74 4.99 -3.78 9.71
CA GLY A 74 4.63 -4.92 8.88
C GLY A 74 5.83 -5.77 8.46
N GLU A 75 5.59 -6.65 7.51
CA GLU A 75 6.55 -7.64 7.00
C GLU A 75 6.50 -7.60 5.48
N GLU A 76 7.63 -7.76 4.80
CA GLU A 76 7.71 -7.80 3.35
C GLU A 76 8.52 -9.00 2.88
N TYR A 77 7.98 -9.77 1.93
CA TYR A 77 8.59 -11.01 1.45
C TYR A 77 8.62 -11.08 -0.06
N TYR A 78 9.77 -11.48 -0.59
CA TYR A 78 9.99 -11.82 -2.00
C TYR A 78 10.38 -13.28 -2.10
N SER A 79 9.69 -14.07 -2.92
CA SER A 79 9.92 -15.49 -2.97
C SER A 79 9.98 -16.03 -4.40
N PHE A 80 10.91 -16.95 -4.63
CA PHE A 80 11.18 -17.52 -5.95
C PHE A 80 11.39 -19.03 -5.85
N VAL A 81 10.95 -19.73 -6.89
CA VAL A 81 11.15 -21.18 -7.06
C VAL A 81 11.57 -21.43 -8.50
N ASN A 82 12.74 -22.07 -8.71
CA ASN A 82 13.27 -22.39 -10.03
C ASN A 82 13.25 -21.18 -10.99
N GLY A 83 13.64 -20.01 -10.49
CA GLY A 83 13.61 -18.76 -11.24
C GLY A 83 12.24 -18.07 -11.38
N GLN A 84 11.15 -18.72 -10.94
CA GLN A 84 9.81 -18.18 -11.02
C GLN A 84 9.45 -17.34 -9.77
N HIS A 85 9.03 -16.09 -9.96
CA HIS A 85 8.54 -15.24 -8.87
C HIS A 85 7.17 -15.72 -8.38
N THR A 86 7.11 -16.17 -7.12
CA THR A 86 5.88 -16.62 -6.47
C THR A 86 5.22 -15.48 -5.72
N THR A 87 4.44 -14.66 -6.42
CA THR A 87 3.84 -13.44 -5.87
C THR A 87 2.85 -13.67 -4.72
N GLN A 88 2.33 -14.88 -4.60
CA GLN A 88 1.45 -15.32 -3.51
C GLN A 88 2.18 -16.22 -2.49
N GLY A 89 3.51 -16.31 -2.60
CA GLY A 89 4.32 -17.10 -1.70
C GLY A 89 4.20 -18.61 -1.91
N GLY A 90 4.01 -19.33 -0.82
CA GLY A 90 3.91 -20.79 -0.80
C GLY A 90 4.64 -21.39 0.39
N THR A 91 4.88 -22.71 0.35
CA THR A 91 5.52 -23.49 1.44
C THR A 91 6.87 -22.95 1.84
N HIS A 92 7.71 -22.55 0.88
CA HIS A 92 9.05 -21.97 1.12
C HIS A 92 9.03 -20.61 1.81
N GLN A 93 8.12 -19.71 1.40
CA GLN A 93 7.96 -18.41 2.06
C GLN A 93 7.42 -18.57 3.49
N THR A 94 6.49 -19.50 3.68
CA THR A 94 5.97 -19.81 5.02
C THR A 94 7.08 -20.37 5.91
N ALA A 95 7.91 -21.26 5.40
CA ALA A 95 9.08 -21.80 6.09
C ALA A 95 10.09 -20.69 6.44
N LEU A 96 10.44 -19.81 5.50
CA LEU A 96 11.31 -18.65 5.76
C LEU A 96 10.79 -17.81 6.92
N LYS A 97 9.53 -17.41 6.86
CA LYS A 97 8.86 -16.57 7.86
C LYS A 97 8.88 -17.19 9.26
N GLU A 98 8.62 -18.49 9.35
CA GLU A 98 8.59 -19.22 10.59
C GLU A 98 10.00 -19.41 11.18
N HIS A 99 10.93 -19.90 10.36
CA HIS A 99 12.25 -20.28 10.86
C HIS A 99 13.18 -19.11 11.11
N ILE A 100 13.10 -17.99 10.38
CA ILE A 100 13.81 -16.76 10.75
C ILE A 100 13.41 -16.31 12.16
N ALA A 101 12.11 -16.20 12.41
CA ALA A 101 11.63 -15.76 13.73
C ALA A 101 12.00 -16.73 14.86
N ARG A 102 11.92 -18.04 14.58
CA ARG A 102 12.30 -19.08 15.55
C ARG A 102 13.80 -19.03 15.87
N THR A 103 14.67 -18.99 14.87
CA THR A 103 16.12 -18.98 15.05
C THR A 103 16.58 -17.74 15.80
N ILE A 104 16.07 -16.56 15.45
CA ILE A 104 16.37 -15.32 16.15
C ILE A 104 15.93 -15.39 17.63
N LYS A 105 14.74 -15.92 17.90
CA LYS A 105 14.25 -16.12 19.26
C LYS A 105 15.15 -17.07 20.06
N GLU A 106 15.54 -18.20 19.48
CA GLU A 106 16.42 -19.19 20.07
C GLU A 106 17.82 -18.58 20.36
N PHE A 107 18.38 -17.82 19.40
CA PHE A 107 19.68 -17.15 19.53
C PHE A 107 19.74 -16.23 20.75
N TYR A 108 18.73 -15.38 20.95
CA TYR A 108 18.72 -14.49 22.13
C TYR A 108 18.25 -15.16 23.42
N ASN A 109 17.72 -16.36 23.34
CA ASN A 109 17.16 -17.10 24.49
C ASN A 109 16.22 -16.26 25.36
N LYS A 110 15.37 -15.45 24.71
CA LYS A 110 14.39 -14.57 25.35
C LYS A 110 12.99 -14.95 24.90
N ASN A 111 12.01 -14.77 25.80
CA ASN A 111 10.61 -15.07 25.46
C ASN A 111 9.94 -13.93 24.68
N GLN A 112 10.49 -13.64 23.49
CA GLN A 112 9.98 -12.64 22.56
C GLN A 112 8.83 -13.22 21.72
N ASP A 113 7.88 -12.36 21.34
CA ASP A 113 6.81 -12.72 20.42
C ASP A 113 7.36 -12.75 18.97
N TYR A 114 6.97 -13.73 18.18
CA TYR A 114 7.35 -13.82 16.79
C TYR A 114 6.89 -12.60 15.97
N ALA A 115 5.77 -11.98 16.33
CA ALA A 115 5.30 -10.77 15.72
C ALA A 115 6.26 -9.58 15.95
N ASP A 116 6.87 -9.47 17.14
CA ASP A 116 7.85 -8.41 17.43
C ASP A 116 9.15 -8.63 16.66
N ILE A 117 9.54 -9.91 16.47
CA ILE A 117 10.73 -10.28 15.69
C ILE A 117 10.53 -9.95 14.22
N ARG A 118 9.34 -10.21 13.67
CA ARG A 118 9.06 -9.97 12.25
C ARG A 118 8.66 -8.53 11.92
N ASN A 119 8.37 -7.69 12.90
CA ASN A 119 7.98 -6.31 12.67
C ASN A 119 9.10 -5.50 12.00
N GLY A 120 8.87 -5.04 10.78
CA GLY A 120 9.84 -4.35 9.94
C GLY A 120 10.76 -5.27 9.15
N LEU A 121 10.54 -6.61 9.17
CA LEU A 121 11.34 -7.57 8.42
C LEU A 121 11.07 -7.44 6.92
N VAL A 122 12.14 -7.29 6.15
CA VAL A 122 12.13 -7.40 4.69
C VAL A 122 13.03 -8.57 4.32
N ALA A 123 12.48 -9.60 3.67
CA ALA A 123 13.20 -10.83 3.38
C ALA A 123 12.92 -11.37 1.98
N ALA A 124 13.92 -12.03 1.41
CA ALA A 124 13.82 -12.73 0.13
C ALA A 124 14.29 -14.17 0.28
N ILE A 125 13.67 -15.07 -0.47
CA ILE A 125 14.08 -16.48 -0.58
C ILE A 125 14.00 -16.93 -2.03
N ALA A 126 15.02 -17.62 -2.49
CA ALA A 126 15.02 -18.40 -3.73
C ALA A 126 15.39 -19.84 -3.40
N ILE A 127 14.62 -20.79 -3.93
CA ILE A 127 14.92 -22.22 -3.82
C ILE A 127 14.78 -22.90 -5.18
N ASP A 128 15.55 -23.98 -5.36
CA ASP A 128 15.39 -24.89 -6.48
C ASP A 128 14.76 -26.20 -6.00
N VAL A 129 13.61 -26.54 -6.56
CA VAL A 129 12.80 -27.70 -6.18
C VAL A 129 12.70 -28.63 -7.37
N GLU A 130 12.94 -29.92 -7.17
CA GLU A 130 12.74 -30.92 -8.20
C GLU A 130 11.22 -31.19 -8.34
N GLU A 131 10.72 -31.17 -9.58
CA GLU A 131 9.31 -31.33 -9.92
C GLU A 131 8.33 -30.41 -9.10
N PRO A 132 8.49 -29.08 -9.15
CA PRO A 132 7.68 -28.20 -8.31
C PRO A 132 6.20 -28.25 -8.70
N MET A 133 5.34 -28.44 -7.71
CA MET A 133 3.89 -28.31 -7.85
C MET A 133 3.43 -26.92 -7.41
N PHE A 134 2.65 -26.24 -8.25
CA PHE A 134 2.06 -24.94 -7.97
C PHE A 134 0.55 -25.08 -7.82
N GLU A 135 -0.06 -24.22 -7.00
CA GLU A 135 -1.53 -24.21 -6.79
C GLU A 135 -2.31 -23.78 -8.04
N SER A 136 -1.66 -23.09 -8.98
CA SER A 136 -2.27 -22.62 -10.22
C SER A 136 -1.31 -22.66 -11.40
N GLN A 137 -1.85 -22.67 -12.61
CA GLN A 137 -1.05 -22.64 -13.85
C GLN A 137 -0.21 -21.36 -13.99
N THR A 138 -0.59 -20.26 -13.31
CA THR A 138 0.16 -19.00 -13.28
C THR A 138 1.43 -19.08 -12.42
N LYS A 139 1.64 -20.19 -11.69
CA LYS A 139 2.81 -20.47 -10.85
C LYS A 139 3.10 -19.38 -9.80
N THR A 140 2.05 -18.74 -9.30
CA THR A 140 2.18 -17.65 -8.34
C THR A 140 2.36 -18.12 -6.90
N LYS A 141 2.06 -19.41 -6.60
CA LYS A 141 2.15 -19.97 -5.26
C LYS A 141 2.65 -21.40 -5.30
N LEU A 142 3.73 -21.68 -4.56
CA LEU A 142 4.27 -23.05 -4.44
C LEU A 142 3.41 -23.89 -3.49
N GLY A 143 2.97 -25.06 -3.99
CA GLY A 143 2.22 -26.05 -3.23
C GLY A 143 3.03 -27.28 -2.83
N SER A 144 4.26 -27.48 -3.38
CA SER A 144 5.10 -28.65 -3.06
C SER A 144 5.37 -28.77 -1.57
N ASN A 145 5.25 -29.98 -1.04
CA ASN A 145 5.61 -30.28 0.33
C ASN A 145 7.10 -30.64 0.48
N ASN A 146 7.70 -31.29 -0.51
CA ASN A 146 9.08 -31.79 -0.50
C ASN A 146 9.96 -31.03 -1.50
N MET A 147 11.28 -31.01 -1.28
CA MET A 147 12.28 -30.43 -2.17
C MET A 147 12.48 -31.27 -3.43
N TRP A 148 12.47 -32.62 -3.27
CA TRP A 148 12.54 -33.60 -4.35
C TRP A 148 11.74 -34.84 -3.96
N PRO A 149 11.40 -35.74 -4.91
CA PRO A 149 10.72 -37.00 -4.60
C PRO A 149 11.45 -37.78 -3.50
N GLU A 150 10.72 -38.15 -2.45
CA GLU A 150 11.26 -38.85 -1.26
C GLU A 150 12.30 -38.03 -0.45
N GLY A 151 12.50 -36.75 -0.78
CA GLY A 151 13.39 -35.82 -0.08
C GLY A 151 12.79 -35.21 1.17
N PRO A 152 13.55 -34.31 1.86
CA PRO A 152 13.04 -33.59 2.99
C PRO A 152 11.90 -32.64 2.60
N THR A 153 11.05 -32.33 3.55
CA THR A 153 10.04 -31.31 3.33
C THR A 153 10.70 -29.93 3.12
N VAL A 154 10.08 -29.08 2.30
CA VAL A 154 10.51 -27.69 2.09
C VAL A 154 10.67 -26.97 3.42
N ASN A 155 9.73 -27.17 4.35
CA ASN A 155 9.80 -26.58 5.69
C ASN A 155 11.05 -27.02 6.46
N LYS A 156 11.37 -28.30 6.43
CA LYS A 156 12.57 -28.83 7.11
C LYS A 156 13.85 -28.34 6.46
N TYR A 157 13.94 -28.41 5.11
CA TYR A 157 15.14 -28.01 4.38
C TYR A 157 15.47 -26.53 4.60
N VAL A 158 14.50 -25.66 4.41
CA VAL A 158 14.64 -24.22 4.68
C VAL A 158 14.95 -23.96 6.15
N GLY A 159 14.28 -24.69 7.05
CA GLY A 159 14.47 -24.54 8.50
C GLY A 159 15.87 -24.92 8.98
N ASP A 160 16.40 -26.06 8.52
CA ASP A 160 17.73 -26.52 8.89
C ASP A 160 18.82 -25.57 8.37
N PHE A 161 18.66 -25.06 7.14
CA PHE A 161 19.55 -24.06 6.56
C PHE A 161 19.53 -22.74 7.40
N ILE A 162 18.34 -22.20 7.65
CA ILE A 162 18.20 -20.95 8.40
C ILE A 162 18.76 -21.10 9.80
N LYS A 163 18.42 -22.19 10.49
CA LYS A 163 18.91 -22.44 11.84
C LYS A 163 20.43 -22.46 11.92
N THR A 164 21.09 -23.07 10.96
CA THR A 164 22.55 -23.17 10.94
C THR A 164 23.20 -21.86 10.53
N GLU A 165 22.79 -21.31 9.37
CA GLU A 165 23.50 -20.21 8.76
C GLU A 165 23.18 -18.86 9.42
N VAL A 166 21.94 -18.61 9.85
CA VAL A 166 21.56 -17.38 10.55
C VAL A 166 22.18 -17.35 11.96
N ASP A 167 22.17 -18.48 12.68
CA ASP A 167 22.80 -18.55 14.00
C ASP A 167 24.31 -18.28 13.90
N ASN A 168 24.99 -18.96 12.96
CA ASN A 168 26.40 -18.71 12.67
C ASN A 168 26.69 -17.26 12.28
N TYR A 169 25.84 -16.65 11.46
CA TYR A 169 26.00 -15.26 11.03
C TYR A 169 25.89 -14.29 12.20
N LEU A 170 24.88 -14.47 13.07
CA LEU A 170 24.66 -13.61 14.24
C LEU A 170 25.82 -13.69 15.25
N HIS A 171 26.39 -14.89 15.44
CA HIS A 171 27.58 -15.05 16.29
C HIS A 171 28.82 -14.36 15.72
N LYS A 172 28.99 -14.34 14.39
CA LYS A 172 30.11 -13.68 13.72
C LYS A 172 29.94 -12.16 13.62
N ASN A 173 28.73 -11.65 13.71
CA ASN A 173 28.40 -10.23 13.50
C ASN A 173 27.67 -9.62 14.70
N PRO A 174 28.36 -9.40 15.84
CA PRO A 174 27.75 -8.94 17.08
C PRO A 174 27.05 -7.58 16.94
N LEU A 175 27.58 -6.65 16.10
CA LEU A 175 26.94 -5.36 15.87
C LEU A 175 25.56 -5.50 15.21
N VAL A 176 25.43 -6.40 14.25
CA VAL A 176 24.14 -6.70 13.61
C VAL A 176 23.17 -7.28 14.62
N SER A 177 23.64 -8.21 15.45
CA SER A 177 22.81 -8.85 16.47
C SER A 177 22.34 -7.84 17.53
N GLU A 178 23.18 -6.88 17.95
CA GLU A 178 22.79 -5.82 18.90
C GLU A 178 21.70 -4.92 18.31
N VAL A 179 21.86 -4.43 17.08
CA VAL A 179 20.86 -3.58 16.41
C VAL A 179 19.55 -4.33 16.23
N MET A 180 19.62 -5.60 15.82
CA MET A 180 18.44 -6.46 15.67
C MET A 180 17.71 -6.65 17.01
N LEU A 181 18.44 -6.94 18.10
CA LEU A 181 17.87 -7.08 19.43
C LEU A 181 17.17 -5.79 19.88
N GLN A 182 17.82 -4.64 19.67
CA GLN A 182 17.24 -3.34 20.00
C GLN A 182 15.93 -3.11 19.25
N LYS A 183 15.90 -3.39 17.96
CA LYS A 183 14.68 -3.28 17.14
C LYS A 183 13.55 -4.16 17.67
N ILE A 184 13.84 -5.41 18.04
CA ILE A 184 12.85 -6.35 18.59
C ILE A 184 12.32 -5.84 19.94
N GLN A 185 13.19 -5.35 20.81
CA GLN A 185 12.79 -4.79 22.12
C GLN A 185 11.92 -3.54 21.97
N ASP A 186 12.23 -2.69 21.00
CA ASP A 186 11.44 -1.49 20.75
C ASP A 186 10.07 -1.85 20.15
N SER A 187 10.00 -2.87 19.27
CA SER A 187 8.74 -3.43 18.78
C SER A 187 7.89 -4.02 19.91
N GLU A 188 8.50 -4.75 20.84
CA GLU A 188 7.82 -5.29 22.02
C GLU A 188 7.28 -4.19 22.95
N LYS A 189 8.09 -3.17 23.25
CA LYS A 189 7.66 -2.01 24.05
C LYS A 189 6.48 -1.29 23.40
N GLU A 190 6.58 -1.07 22.09
CA GLU A 190 5.52 -0.41 21.34
C GLU A 190 4.23 -1.25 21.34
N ARG A 191 4.31 -2.55 21.07
CA ARG A 191 3.15 -3.46 21.12
C ARG A 191 2.49 -3.46 22.50
N LYS A 192 3.28 -3.53 23.57
CA LYS A 192 2.77 -3.48 24.95
C LYS A 192 2.12 -2.13 25.27
N ALA A 193 2.72 -1.03 24.83
CA ALA A 193 2.15 0.31 25.01
C ALA A 193 0.83 0.49 24.23
N ILE A 194 0.73 -0.12 23.05
CA ILE A 194 -0.46 -0.06 22.19
C ILE A 194 -1.60 -0.96 22.74
N ALA A 195 -1.30 -2.10 23.34
CA ALA A 195 -2.30 -3.10 23.73
C ALA A 195 -3.43 -2.52 24.61
N GLY A 196 -3.11 -1.65 25.56
CA GLY A 196 -4.12 -0.97 26.39
C GLY A 196 -4.94 0.07 25.61
N VAL A 197 -4.27 0.83 24.75
CA VAL A 197 -4.90 1.87 23.91
C VAL A 197 -5.78 1.23 22.84
N THR A 198 -5.32 0.16 22.21
CA THR A 198 -6.10 -0.57 21.18
C THR A 198 -7.39 -1.15 21.75
N LYS A 199 -7.37 -1.68 22.98
CA LYS A 199 -8.59 -2.18 23.64
C LYS A 199 -9.63 -1.06 23.82
N LEU A 200 -9.21 0.07 24.35
CA LEU A 200 -10.05 1.25 24.51
C LEU A 200 -10.54 1.80 23.16
N ALA A 201 -9.67 1.80 22.17
CA ALA A 201 -9.97 2.25 20.82
C ALA A 201 -11.04 1.35 20.16
N ARG A 202 -10.92 0.02 20.27
CA ARG A 202 -11.91 -0.95 19.80
C ARG A 202 -13.25 -0.83 20.52
N GLU A 203 -13.25 -0.59 21.81
CA GLU A 203 -14.49 -0.36 22.57
C GLU A 203 -15.19 0.94 22.11
N ARG A 204 -14.41 2.00 21.87
CA ARG A 204 -14.93 3.26 21.30
C ARG A 204 -15.47 3.06 19.88
N ALA A 205 -14.73 2.36 19.02
CA ALA A 205 -15.14 2.06 17.65
C ALA A 205 -16.42 1.19 17.63
N LYS A 206 -16.53 0.17 18.48
CA LYS A 206 -17.76 -0.63 18.62
C LYS A 206 -18.95 0.22 19.06
N LYS A 207 -18.78 1.10 20.05
CA LYS A 207 -19.82 2.03 20.48
C LYS A 207 -20.19 3.02 19.36
N ALA A 208 -19.20 3.54 18.63
CA ALA A 208 -19.42 4.42 17.50
C ALA A 208 -20.11 3.71 16.33
N ASN A 209 -19.77 2.46 16.03
CA ASN A 209 -20.44 1.67 14.97
C ASN A 209 -21.92 1.43 15.22
N LEU A 210 -22.36 1.27 16.48
CA LEU A 210 -23.78 1.15 16.83
C LEU A 210 -24.57 2.46 16.66
N HIS A 211 -23.89 3.61 16.66
CA HIS A 211 -24.50 4.95 16.58
C HIS A 211 -23.84 5.83 15.53
N ASN A 212 -23.09 5.25 14.59
CA ASN A 212 -22.13 5.99 13.76
C ASN A 212 -22.80 6.77 12.63
N ARG A 213 -22.86 8.09 12.81
CA ARG A 213 -23.22 9.03 11.75
C ARG A 213 -22.15 9.15 10.65
N LYS A 214 -20.93 8.69 10.90
CA LYS A 214 -19.78 8.83 9.98
C LYS A 214 -19.71 7.76 8.91
N LEU A 215 -20.02 6.49 9.25
CA LEU A 215 -20.04 5.39 8.32
C LEU A 215 -21.45 5.09 7.81
N ARG A 216 -21.65 5.23 6.51
CA ARG A 216 -22.81 4.73 5.78
C ARG A 216 -22.38 3.47 5.03
N ASP A 217 -22.53 2.33 5.68
CA ASP A 217 -22.03 1.06 5.19
C ASP A 217 -22.78 0.52 3.96
N CYS A 218 -22.18 -0.42 3.26
CA CYS A 218 -22.79 -1.19 2.17
C CYS A 218 -23.15 -2.61 2.65
N ARG A 219 -23.84 -3.37 1.79
CA ARG A 219 -24.32 -4.71 2.13
C ARG A 219 -23.30 -5.81 1.91
N PHE A 220 -22.45 -5.68 0.88
CA PHE A 220 -21.45 -6.68 0.51
C PHE A 220 -20.05 -6.14 0.76
N HIS A 221 -19.21 -6.95 1.40
CA HIS A 221 -17.84 -6.63 1.73
C HIS A 221 -16.88 -7.64 1.08
N LEU A 222 -15.63 -7.25 0.89
CA LEU A 222 -14.60 -8.09 0.28
C LEU A 222 -14.43 -9.46 0.96
N SER A 223 -14.65 -9.52 2.27
CA SER A 223 -14.42 -10.72 3.10
C SER A 223 -15.68 -11.55 3.38
N ASP A 224 -16.85 -11.18 2.83
CA ASP A 224 -18.12 -11.83 3.19
C ASP A 224 -18.32 -13.23 2.60
N GLY A 225 -17.61 -13.57 1.51
CA GLY A 225 -17.72 -14.87 0.82
C GLY A 225 -19.09 -15.18 0.21
N LYS A 226 -19.94 -14.16 0.02
CA LYS A 226 -21.34 -14.30 -0.41
C LYS A 226 -21.61 -14.08 -1.89
N GLY A 227 -20.66 -13.50 -2.62
CA GLY A 227 -20.81 -13.24 -4.06
C GLY A 227 -19.57 -12.59 -4.64
N LYS A 228 -18.73 -13.36 -5.35
CA LYS A 228 -17.41 -12.93 -5.84
C LYS A 228 -17.42 -11.63 -6.65
N ASP A 229 -18.43 -11.40 -7.49
CA ASP A 229 -18.48 -10.19 -8.32
C ASP A 229 -18.80 -8.94 -7.49
N GLN A 230 -19.73 -9.04 -6.54
CA GLN A 230 -20.11 -7.94 -5.66
C GLN A 230 -19.02 -7.61 -4.63
N GLU A 231 -18.27 -8.60 -4.17
CA GLU A 231 -17.10 -8.43 -3.30
C GLU A 231 -15.99 -7.64 -4.01
N ALA A 232 -15.71 -7.98 -5.26
CA ALA A 232 -14.72 -7.29 -6.10
C ALA A 232 -15.13 -5.83 -6.41
N GLU A 233 -16.43 -5.54 -6.46
CA GLU A 233 -16.97 -4.19 -6.66
C GLU A 233 -17.05 -3.36 -5.37
N SER A 234 -16.91 -3.99 -4.19
CA SER A 234 -17.05 -3.30 -2.90
C SER A 234 -16.06 -2.14 -2.75
N CYS A 235 -16.57 -0.98 -2.35
CA CYS A 235 -15.74 0.20 -2.13
C CYS A 235 -16.25 1.08 -0.99
N ILE A 236 -15.34 1.90 -0.45
CA ILE A 236 -15.65 2.92 0.53
C ILE A 236 -15.13 4.28 0.04
N PHE A 237 -15.98 5.30 0.04
CA PHE A 237 -15.60 6.67 -0.23
C PHE A 237 -15.26 7.38 1.08
N ILE A 238 -14.04 7.88 1.21
CA ILE A 238 -13.59 8.73 2.31
C ILE A 238 -13.79 10.17 1.87
N THR A 239 -14.70 10.90 2.53
CA THR A 239 -15.11 12.24 2.11
C THR A 239 -14.75 13.30 3.15
N GLU A 240 -14.60 14.53 2.69
CA GLU A 240 -14.46 15.70 3.53
C GLU A 240 -15.85 16.22 3.94
N GLY A 241 -16.18 16.04 5.25
CA GLY A 241 -17.39 16.60 5.82
C GLY A 241 -18.71 15.99 5.39
N ASP A 242 -19.79 16.50 5.98
CA ASP A 242 -21.12 15.91 5.82
C ASP A 242 -21.81 16.30 4.51
N SER A 243 -21.43 17.40 3.87
CA SER A 243 -22.04 17.86 2.62
C SER A 243 -21.71 16.92 1.46
N ALA A 244 -20.42 16.68 1.20
CA ALA A 244 -19.96 15.74 0.18
C ALA A 244 -20.45 14.32 0.48
N SER A 245 -20.35 13.88 1.74
CA SER A 245 -20.86 12.60 2.22
C SER A 245 -22.36 12.45 1.94
N GLY A 246 -23.15 13.51 2.14
CA GLY A 246 -24.60 13.52 1.88
C GLY A 246 -24.95 13.31 0.41
N SER A 247 -24.24 13.96 -0.50
CA SER A 247 -24.43 13.81 -1.96
C SER A 247 -24.11 12.40 -2.41
N ILE A 248 -22.97 11.86 -2.01
CA ILE A 248 -22.58 10.47 -2.36
C ILE A 248 -23.54 9.46 -1.72
N THR A 249 -23.92 9.63 -0.46
CA THR A 249 -24.85 8.71 0.24
C THR A 249 -26.18 8.57 -0.47
N LYS A 250 -26.72 9.67 -1.04
CA LYS A 250 -27.97 9.65 -1.78
C LYS A 250 -27.85 9.02 -3.17
N SER A 251 -26.66 9.02 -3.74
CA SER A 251 -26.38 8.60 -5.13
C SER A 251 -25.83 7.19 -5.26
N ARG A 252 -25.24 6.65 -4.19
CA ARG A 252 -24.47 5.42 -4.16
C ARG A 252 -25.29 4.16 -4.41
N ASP A 253 -24.65 3.11 -4.86
CA ASP A 253 -25.19 1.75 -4.75
C ASP A 253 -25.01 1.25 -3.32
N VAL A 254 -26.15 1.04 -2.64
CA VAL A 254 -26.17 0.58 -1.24
C VAL A 254 -25.58 -0.84 -1.09
N ASN A 255 -25.55 -1.61 -2.16
CA ASN A 255 -25.04 -2.97 -2.10
C ASN A 255 -23.50 -3.02 -1.99
N THR A 256 -22.79 -2.20 -2.77
CA THR A 256 -21.33 -2.30 -2.92
C THR A 256 -20.57 -1.04 -2.51
N GLN A 257 -21.25 0.08 -2.28
CA GLN A 257 -20.61 1.37 -2.00
C GLN A 257 -20.90 1.86 -0.60
N ALA A 258 -19.87 2.03 0.22
CA ALA A 258 -19.93 2.64 1.55
C ALA A 258 -19.39 4.08 1.51
N VAL A 259 -19.75 4.89 2.52
CA VAL A 259 -19.25 6.27 2.67
C VAL A 259 -18.78 6.50 4.10
N PHE A 260 -17.60 7.06 4.25
CA PHE A 260 -17.04 7.49 5.53
C PHE A 260 -16.77 9.00 5.50
N SER A 261 -17.36 9.74 6.43
CA SER A 261 -17.23 11.19 6.52
C SER A 261 -16.17 11.59 7.56
N LEU A 262 -15.13 12.31 7.14
CA LEU A 262 -14.15 12.91 8.03
C LEU A 262 -14.71 14.20 8.66
N ARG A 263 -14.28 14.54 9.87
CA ARG A 263 -14.52 15.84 10.49
C ARG A 263 -13.31 16.75 10.32
N GLY A 264 -13.33 17.56 9.27
CA GLY A 264 -12.23 18.50 8.99
C GLY A 264 -10.95 17.78 8.56
N LYS A 265 -9.82 18.50 8.65
CA LYS A 265 -8.50 17.97 8.28
C LYS A 265 -8.03 16.92 9.29
N PRO A 266 -7.68 15.71 8.84
CA PRO A 266 -7.12 14.70 9.73
C PRO A 266 -5.73 15.11 10.23
N LEU A 267 -5.28 14.45 11.30
CA LEU A 267 -3.96 14.66 11.88
C LEU A 267 -2.86 14.35 10.85
N ASN A 268 -1.82 15.20 10.79
CA ASN A 268 -0.62 14.81 10.06
C ASN A 268 0.10 13.70 10.83
N SER A 269 0.07 12.51 10.26
CA SER A 269 0.59 11.29 10.90
C SER A 269 2.08 11.04 10.65
N TYR A 270 2.74 11.88 9.82
CA TYR A 270 4.16 11.73 9.52
C TYR A 270 5.01 11.84 10.80
N GLY A 271 5.89 10.87 11.01
CA GLY A 271 6.78 10.82 12.18
C GLY A 271 6.11 10.54 13.52
N LEU A 272 4.79 10.26 13.53
CA LEU A 272 4.07 9.88 14.74
C LEU A 272 4.14 8.36 14.98
N THR A 273 4.02 7.97 16.25
CA THR A 273 3.93 6.57 16.64
C THR A 273 2.53 6.03 16.42
N LYS A 274 2.41 4.72 16.24
CA LYS A 274 1.14 4.02 16.08
C LYS A 274 0.19 4.28 17.26
N LYS A 275 0.72 4.45 18.47
CA LYS A 275 -0.05 4.80 19.67
C LYS A 275 -0.82 6.12 19.50
N VAL A 276 -0.15 7.19 19.06
CA VAL A 276 -0.76 8.51 18.87
C VAL A 276 -1.86 8.45 17.81
N VAL A 277 -1.65 7.67 16.76
CA VAL A 277 -2.63 7.48 15.69
C VAL A 277 -3.87 6.73 16.19
N TYR A 278 -3.71 5.71 17.04
CA TYR A 278 -4.84 5.02 17.67
C TYR A 278 -5.61 5.88 18.68
N GLU A 279 -4.95 6.85 19.31
CA GLU A 279 -5.60 7.82 20.20
C GLU A 279 -6.40 8.87 19.41
N ASN A 280 -6.07 9.11 18.15
CA ASN A 280 -6.82 10.02 17.29
C ASN A 280 -8.17 9.42 16.88
N GLU A 281 -9.27 10.09 17.19
CA GLU A 281 -10.63 9.58 16.96
C GLU A 281 -10.92 9.30 15.48
N GLU A 282 -10.52 10.21 14.58
CA GLU A 282 -10.78 10.08 13.14
C GLU A 282 -10.09 8.85 12.54
N PHE A 283 -8.79 8.70 12.81
CA PHE A 283 -8.03 7.56 12.32
C PHE A 283 -8.43 6.24 12.98
N ASN A 284 -8.81 6.28 14.26
CA ASN A 284 -9.34 5.11 14.95
C ASN A 284 -10.64 4.61 14.28
N LEU A 285 -11.59 5.51 14.05
CA LEU A 285 -12.85 5.16 13.40
C LEU A 285 -12.65 4.71 11.95
N LEU A 286 -11.70 5.32 11.22
CA LEU A 286 -11.36 4.92 9.86
C LEU A 286 -10.76 3.50 9.83
N GLN A 287 -9.80 3.18 10.72
CA GLN A 287 -9.24 1.84 10.84
C GLN A 287 -10.32 0.80 11.14
N ALA A 288 -11.22 1.10 12.07
CA ALA A 288 -12.34 0.22 12.43
C ALA A 288 -13.32 0.05 11.25
N ALA A 289 -13.62 1.11 10.51
CA ALA A 289 -14.48 1.05 9.33
C ALA A 289 -13.88 0.16 8.23
N LEU A 290 -12.56 0.23 8.03
CA LEU A 290 -11.80 -0.58 7.06
C LEU A 290 -11.52 -1.99 7.57
N ASN A 291 -11.57 -2.22 8.90
CA ASN A 291 -11.15 -3.45 9.59
C ASN A 291 -9.68 -3.79 9.33
N ILE A 292 -8.80 -2.80 9.50
CA ILE A 292 -7.34 -2.93 9.26
C ILE A 292 -6.51 -2.77 10.53
N GLU A 293 -7.12 -2.81 11.70
CA GLU A 293 -6.43 -2.60 13.00
C GLU A 293 -5.32 -3.63 13.23
N ASP A 294 -5.51 -4.87 12.81
CA ASP A 294 -4.58 -5.99 12.96
C ASP A 294 -3.82 -6.34 11.66
N GLY A 295 -3.97 -5.53 10.61
CA GLY A 295 -3.42 -5.79 9.28
C GLY A 295 -4.50 -5.70 8.21
N ILE A 296 -4.14 -5.94 6.96
CA ILE A 296 -5.05 -5.79 5.82
C ILE A 296 -5.78 -7.08 5.42
N GLU A 297 -5.49 -8.20 6.08
CA GLU A 297 -6.11 -9.50 5.80
C GLU A 297 -7.62 -9.48 6.02
N GLY A 298 -8.08 -8.63 6.95
CA GLY A 298 -9.49 -8.42 7.26
C GLY A 298 -10.14 -7.27 6.50
N LEU A 299 -9.50 -6.70 5.48
CA LEU A 299 -9.99 -5.54 4.74
C LEU A 299 -11.43 -5.75 4.24
N ARG A 300 -12.32 -4.81 4.58
CA ARG A 300 -13.75 -4.94 4.26
C ARG A 300 -14.11 -4.52 2.84
N TYR A 301 -13.35 -3.62 2.23
CA TYR A 301 -13.66 -3.05 0.92
C TYR A 301 -12.51 -3.26 -0.04
N ASN A 302 -12.81 -3.73 -1.25
CA ASN A 302 -11.80 -3.92 -2.28
C ASN A 302 -11.14 -2.61 -2.72
N LYS A 303 -11.90 -1.50 -2.73
CA LYS A 303 -11.38 -0.17 -3.08
C LYS A 303 -11.63 0.82 -1.96
N VAL A 304 -10.57 1.48 -1.53
CA VAL A 304 -10.59 2.61 -0.60
C VAL A 304 -10.38 3.88 -1.42
N ILE A 305 -11.43 4.65 -1.58
CA ILE A 305 -11.48 5.77 -2.53
C ILE A 305 -11.49 7.08 -1.75
N VAL A 306 -10.46 7.89 -1.92
CA VAL A 306 -10.40 9.24 -1.35
C VAL A 306 -11.17 10.20 -2.27
N ALA A 307 -12.26 10.75 -1.76
CA ALA A 307 -13.16 11.66 -2.46
C ALA A 307 -13.21 13.01 -1.73
N THR A 308 -12.31 13.91 -2.12
CA THR A 308 -12.17 15.26 -1.55
C THR A 308 -12.43 16.31 -2.60
N ASP A 309 -12.71 17.52 -2.16
CA ASP A 309 -12.91 18.66 -3.04
C ASP A 309 -11.68 18.92 -3.94
N ALA A 310 -11.89 19.57 -5.07
CA ALA A 310 -10.84 19.87 -6.05
C ALA A 310 -10.05 21.16 -5.70
N ASP A 311 -10.18 21.66 -4.48
CA ASP A 311 -9.47 22.82 -3.97
C ASP A 311 -8.19 22.46 -3.20
N VAL A 312 -7.48 23.47 -2.69
CA VAL A 312 -6.23 23.28 -1.94
C VAL A 312 -6.44 22.56 -0.61
N ASP A 313 -7.59 22.72 0.03
CA ASP A 313 -7.91 22.05 1.28
C ASP A 313 -8.20 20.56 1.06
N GLY A 314 -8.96 20.22 0.01
CA GLY A 314 -9.20 18.86 -0.39
C GLY A 314 -7.92 18.14 -0.84
N MET A 315 -7.00 18.83 -1.54
CA MET A 315 -5.68 18.28 -1.87
C MET A 315 -4.85 18.00 -0.62
N HIS A 316 -4.90 18.87 0.37
CA HIS A 316 -4.20 18.65 1.65
C HIS A 316 -4.78 17.47 2.43
N ILE A 317 -6.10 17.34 2.53
CA ILE A 317 -6.77 16.21 3.18
C ILE A 317 -6.39 14.90 2.48
N ARG A 318 -6.37 14.88 1.15
CA ARG A 318 -5.93 13.74 0.34
C ARG A 318 -4.50 13.32 0.71
N LEU A 319 -3.58 14.28 0.79
CA LEU A 319 -2.20 14.02 1.16
C LEU A 319 -2.07 13.49 2.60
N LEU A 320 -2.84 14.02 3.55
CA LEU A 320 -2.86 13.53 4.94
C LEU A 320 -3.33 12.07 5.04
N ILE A 321 -4.37 11.70 4.29
CA ILE A 321 -4.89 10.32 4.26
C ILE A 321 -3.87 9.37 3.61
N ILE A 322 -3.27 9.78 2.48
CA ILE A 322 -2.24 8.98 1.80
C ILE A 322 -1.02 8.79 2.70
N THR A 323 -0.58 9.85 3.41
CA THR A 323 0.51 9.78 4.39
C THR A 323 0.21 8.76 5.49
N PHE A 324 -1.01 8.76 6.01
CA PHE A 324 -1.45 7.79 7.01
C PHE A 324 -1.35 6.34 6.48
N PHE A 325 -1.83 6.08 5.27
CA PHE A 325 -1.73 4.74 4.67
C PHE A 325 -0.28 4.35 4.35
N LEU A 326 0.52 5.25 3.81
CA LEU A 326 1.93 4.98 3.51
C LEU A 326 2.73 4.64 4.76
N GLN A 327 2.47 5.30 5.87
CA GLN A 327 3.24 5.12 7.09
C GLN A 327 2.81 3.90 7.90
N PHE A 328 1.52 3.62 8.01
CA PHE A 328 0.99 2.59 8.92
C PHE A 328 0.40 1.37 8.21
N PHE A 329 0.00 1.51 6.96
CA PHE A 329 -0.66 0.46 6.16
C PHE A 329 -0.15 0.46 4.71
N PRO A 330 1.16 0.42 4.47
CA PRO A 330 1.73 0.50 3.12
C PRO A 330 1.21 -0.60 2.19
N ASP A 331 0.84 -1.75 2.73
CA ASP A 331 0.29 -2.87 1.97
C ASP A 331 -1.04 -2.55 1.28
N LEU A 332 -1.85 -1.62 1.82
CA LEU A 332 -3.06 -1.15 1.12
C LEU A 332 -2.72 -0.52 -0.23
N ILE A 333 -1.62 0.23 -0.29
CA ILE A 333 -1.17 0.89 -1.52
C ILE A 333 -0.43 -0.11 -2.41
N LYS A 334 0.47 -0.92 -1.86
CA LYS A 334 1.23 -1.94 -2.59
C LYS A 334 0.31 -2.97 -3.27
N LYS A 335 -0.76 -3.38 -2.61
CA LYS A 335 -1.77 -4.32 -3.16
C LYS A 335 -2.84 -3.64 -4.03
N GLY A 336 -2.74 -2.31 -4.21
CA GLY A 336 -3.56 -1.57 -5.15
C GLY A 336 -4.99 -1.29 -4.69
N HIS A 337 -5.23 -1.19 -3.38
CA HIS A 337 -6.56 -0.92 -2.83
C HIS A 337 -6.91 0.56 -2.71
N VAL A 338 -5.94 1.48 -2.79
CA VAL A 338 -6.16 2.92 -2.57
C VAL A 338 -6.30 3.68 -3.88
N TYR A 339 -7.35 4.49 -3.97
CA TYR A 339 -7.70 5.27 -5.16
C TYR A 339 -8.08 6.70 -4.80
N ILE A 340 -7.95 7.60 -5.77
CA ILE A 340 -8.45 8.97 -5.74
C ILE A 340 -9.61 9.06 -6.72
N LEU A 341 -10.76 9.56 -6.28
CA LEU A 341 -11.89 9.84 -7.16
C LEU A 341 -11.61 11.11 -7.96
N GLN A 342 -11.67 10.99 -9.28
CA GLN A 342 -11.68 12.15 -10.16
C GLN A 342 -13.12 12.58 -10.40
N THR A 343 -13.45 13.82 -10.04
CA THR A 343 -14.74 14.44 -10.28
C THR A 343 -14.60 15.55 -11.32
N PRO A 344 -15.66 15.85 -12.09
CA PRO A 344 -15.58 16.91 -13.09
C PRO A 344 -15.36 18.28 -12.42
N LEU A 345 -14.52 19.10 -13.03
CA LEU A 345 -14.27 20.47 -12.63
C LEU A 345 -15.30 21.43 -13.23
N PHE A 346 -15.86 21.09 -14.39
CA PHE A 346 -16.82 21.94 -15.10
C PHE A 346 -18.00 21.12 -15.62
N ARG A 347 -19.15 21.77 -15.62
CA ARG A 347 -20.34 21.36 -16.35
C ARG A 347 -20.62 22.39 -17.45
N VAL A 348 -20.64 21.95 -18.70
CA VAL A 348 -20.97 22.75 -19.86
C VAL A 348 -22.29 22.22 -20.44
N ARG A 349 -23.33 23.01 -20.48
CA ARG A 349 -24.63 22.55 -20.97
C ARG A 349 -25.35 23.52 -21.86
N ASN A 350 -26.16 23.01 -22.74
CA ASN A 350 -27.18 23.72 -23.47
C ASN A 350 -28.56 23.03 -23.28
N LYS A 351 -29.59 23.49 -23.94
CA LYS A 351 -30.96 22.92 -23.85
C LYS A 351 -31.05 21.44 -24.30
N LYS A 352 -30.04 20.91 -25.01
CA LYS A 352 -30.08 19.57 -25.63
C LYS A 352 -29.09 18.60 -25.00
N LYS A 353 -27.93 19.07 -24.54
CA LYS A 353 -26.81 18.22 -24.07
C LYS A 353 -26.13 18.84 -22.88
N THR A 354 -25.71 17.99 -21.94
CA THR A 354 -24.82 18.34 -20.84
C THR A 354 -23.51 17.57 -20.98
N SER A 355 -22.37 18.26 -20.88
CA SER A 355 -21.02 17.68 -20.90
C SER A 355 -20.33 17.98 -19.57
N TYR A 356 -19.70 16.97 -18.98
CA TYR A 356 -18.89 17.10 -17.78
C TYR A 356 -17.43 17.02 -18.16
N CYS A 357 -16.65 18.02 -17.74
CA CYS A 357 -15.27 18.21 -18.14
C CYS A 357 -14.35 18.12 -16.91
N TYR A 358 -13.32 17.32 -17.00
CA TYR A 358 -12.35 17.05 -15.94
C TYR A 358 -11.06 17.87 -16.09
N THR A 359 -10.87 18.44 -17.27
CA THR A 359 -9.74 19.33 -17.59
C THR A 359 -10.23 20.58 -18.32
N GLU A 360 -9.38 21.58 -18.36
CA GLU A 360 -9.63 22.81 -19.11
C GLU A 360 -9.76 22.52 -20.62
N ASP A 361 -8.92 21.63 -21.16
CA ASP A 361 -8.99 21.21 -22.57
C ASP A 361 -10.32 20.54 -22.92
N GLU A 362 -10.85 19.69 -22.02
CA GLU A 362 -12.18 19.09 -22.17
C GLU A 362 -13.27 20.15 -22.15
N ARG A 363 -13.12 21.20 -21.32
CA ARG A 363 -14.06 22.32 -21.27
C ARG A 363 -14.11 23.08 -22.59
N VAL A 364 -12.92 23.43 -23.14
CA VAL A 364 -12.85 24.15 -24.43
C VAL A 364 -13.50 23.36 -25.54
N LYS A 365 -13.19 22.06 -25.66
CA LYS A 365 -13.81 21.16 -26.64
C LYS A 365 -15.33 21.07 -26.47
N ALA A 366 -15.81 20.97 -25.22
CA ALA A 366 -17.25 20.91 -24.96
C ALA A 366 -17.96 22.20 -25.31
N ILE A 367 -17.32 23.36 -25.16
CA ILE A 367 -17.87 24.66 -25.60
C ILE A 367 -18.01 24.68 -27.13
N GLU A 368 -16.98 24.25 -27.86
CA GLU A 368 -17.01 24.16 -29.34
C GLU A 368 -18.12 23.21 -29.83
N GLU A 369 -18.26 22.04 -29.21
CA GLU A 369 -19.27 21.05 -29.58
C GLU A 369 -20.72 21.49 -29.28
N LEU A 370 -20.94 22.22 -28.20
CA LEU A 370 -22.27 22.63 -27.75
C LEU A 370 -22.79 23.86 -28.46
N GLY A 371 -21.93 24.56 -29.21
CA GLY A 371 -22.27 25.74 -29.98
C GLY A 371 -22.32 27.03 -29.15
N PRO A 372 -22.93 28.11 -29.68
CA PRO A 372 -22.85 29.41 -29.09
C PRO A 372 -23.58 29.50 -27.74
N ASN A 373 -22.92 30.15 -26.77
CA ASN A 373 -23.44 30.47 -25.44
C ASN A 373 -23.95 29.29 -24.61
N PRO A 374 -23.14 28.25 -24.38
CA PRO A 374 -23.50 27.22 -23.43
C PRO A 374 -23.40 27.79 -21.98
N GLU A 375 -24.22 27.27 -21.08
CA GLU A 375 -24.08 27.53 -19.65
C GLU A 375 -22.88 26.77 -19.10
N ILE A 376 -21.96 27.47 -18.44
CA ILE A 376 -20.77 26.88 -17.84
C ILE A 376 -20.88 27.04 -16.32
N THR A 377 -20.77 25.92 -15.61
CA THR A 377 -20.68 25.89 -14.14
C THR A 377 -19.32 25.28 -13.75
N ARG A 378 -18.57 25.95 -12.87
CA ARG A 378 -17.37 25.41 -12.26
C ARG A 378 -17.75 24.82 -10.90
N PHE A 379 -17.41 23.54 -10.67
CA PHE A 379 -17.56 22.89 -9.37
C PHE A 379 -16.32 23.15 -8.52
N LYS A 380 -16.50 23.76 -7.35
CA LYS A 380 -15.42 23.99 -6.37
C LYS A 380 -15.35 22.88 -5.36
N GLY A 381 -16.50 22.32 -4.97
CA GLY A 381 -16.60 21.25 -4.00
C GLY A 381 -17.61 20.18 -4.41
N LEU A 382 -17.44 18.97 -3.87
CA LEU A 382 -18.30 17.81 -4.12
C LEU A 382 -19.75 18.08 -3.68
N GLY A 383 -19.96 18.94 -2.68
CA GLY A 383 -21.28 19.30 -2.19
C GLY A 383 -22.10 20.16 -3.16
N GLU A 384 -21.47 20.76 -4.17
CA GLU A 384 -22.13 21.55 -5.22
C GLU A 384 -22.74 20.68 -6.33
N ILE A 385 -22.31 19.41 -6.41
CA ILE A 385 -22.81 18.45 -7.37
C ILE A 385 -24.10 17.83 -6.81
N SER A 386 -25.19 17.94 -7.57
CA SER A 386 -26.46 17.33 -7.15
C SER A 386 -26.36 15.80 -7.08
N PRO A 387 -27.13 15.12 -6.21
CA PRO A 387 -27.10 13.68 -6.10
C PRO A 387 -27.39 12.94 -7.42
N ASP A 388 -28.26 13.49 -8.26
CA ASP A 388 -28.58 12.88 -9.56
C ASP A 388 -27.41 12.96 -10.55
N GLU A 389 -26.66 14.07 -10.53
CA GLU A 389 -25.43 14.21 -11.30
C GLU A 389 -24.32 13.32 -10.73
N PHE A 390 -24.20 13.26 -9.39
CA PHE A 390 -23.16 12.48 -8.73
C PHE A 390 -23.24 10.98 -9.08
N ARG A 391 -24.43 10.47 -9.31
CA ARG A 391 -24.66 9.07 -9.73
C ARG A 391 -23.88 8.69 -10.98
N HIS A 392 -23.67 9.62 -11.89
CA HIS A 392 -22.87 9.38 -13.11
C HIS A 392 -21.37 9.25 -12.83
N PHE A 393 -20.86 9.87 -11.74
CA PHE A 393 -19.43 9.92 -11.43
C PHE A 393 -18.96 8.79 -10.53
N ILE A 394 -19.87 8.14 -9.81
CA ILE A 394 -19.59 7.01 -8.94
C ILE A 394 -20.20 5.70 -9.42
N GLY A 395 -20.74 5.67 -10.65
CA GLY A 395 -21.27 4.48 -11.30
C GLY A 395 -20.17 3.57 -11.87
N LYS A 396 -20.55 2.71 -12.82
CA LYS A 396 -19.61 1.75 -13.45
C LYS A 396 -18.44 2.41 -14.16
N ASP A 397 -18.63 3.62 -14.68
CA ASP A 397 -17.63 4.38 -15.42
C ASP A 397 -16.92 5.43 -14.58
N MET A 398 -16.92 5.28 -13.23
CA MET A 398 -16.22 6.21 -12.34
C MET A 398 -14.74 6.28 -12.69
N ARG A 399 -14.21 7.52 -12.75
CA ARG A 399 -12.80 7.77 -13.02
C ARG A 399 -12.02 7.68 -11.71
N LEU A 400 -11.19 6.65 -11.61
CA LEU A 400 -10.32 6.42 -10.46
C LEU A 400 -8.86 6.51 -10.86
N GLU A 401 -8.09 7.23 -10.07
CA GLU A 401 -6.64 7.23 -10.13
C GLU A 401 -6.10 6.37 -9.01
N GLN A 402 -5.41 5.27 -9.38
CA GLN A 402 -4.84 4.37 -8.40
C GLN A 402 -3.59 4.99 -7.78
N VAL A 403 -3.53 5.02 -6.46
CA VAL A 403 -2.32 5.39 -5.74
C VAL A 403 -1.34 4.22 -5.82
N SER A 404 -0.20 4.44 -6.44
CA SER A 404 0.83 3.41 -6.62
C SER A 404 2.20 3.96 -6.25
N LEU A 405 3.06 3.07 -5.76
CA LEU A 405 4.47 3.35 -5.50
C LEU A 405 5.30 2.85 -6.67
N ARG A 406 6.13 3.72 -7.23
CA ARG A 406 7.14 3.33 -8.22
C ARG A 406 8.43 2.97 -7.50
N LYS A 407 9.23 2.07 -8.05
CA LYS A 407 10.53 1.68 -7.49
C LYS A 407 11.51 2.86 -7.34
N THR A 408 11.34 3.90 -8.14
CA THR A 408 12.15 5.12 -8.12
C THR A 408 11.65 6.19 -7.15
N ASP A 409 10.49 5.96 -6.51
CA ASP A 409 9.92 6.95 -5.62
C ASP A 409 10.65 6.92 -4.27
N LEU A 410 11.34 7.99 -3.96
CA LEU A 410 11.98 8.23 -2.66
C LEU A 410 10.90 8.63 -1.64
N VAL A 411 10.04 7.67 -1.28
CA VAL A 411 8.82 7.90 -0.47
C VAL A 411 9.14 8.61 0.84
N LYS A 412 10.25 8.24 1.50
CA LYS A 412 10.67 8.87 2.75
C LYS A 412 11.01 10.34 2.54
N GLU A 413 11.80 10.65 1.52
CA GLU A 413 12.19 12.03 1.21
C GLU A 413 10.98 12.87 0.79
N LEU A 414 10.08 12.32 -0.02
CA LEU A 414 8.84 12.99 -0.41
C LEU A 414 7.94 13.27 0.80
N LEU A 415 7.76 12.28 1.68
CA LEU A 415 6.98 12.48 2.91
C LEU A 415 7.66 13.48 3.85
N GLU A 416 8.98 13.44 4.01
CA GLU A 416 9.72 14.41 4.82
C GLU A 416 9.61 15.81 4.24
N PHE A 417 9.72 15.95 2.92
CA PHE A 417 9.58 17.23 2.23
C PHE A 417 8.16 17.80 2.40
N TYR A 418 7.11 17.04 2.07
CA TYR A 418 5.74 17.54 2.07
C TYR A 418 5.11 17.59 3.47
N MET A 419 5.40 16.61 4.34
CA MET A 419 4.72 16.40 5.62
C MET A 419 5.60 16.62 6.84
N GLY A 420 6.92 16.71 6.66
CA GLY A 420 7.89 16.97 7.72
C GLY A 420 7.87 18.42 8.23
N LYS A 421 8.81 18.73 9.12
CA LYS A 421 8.94 20.05 9.75
C LYS A 421 9.70 21.08 8.90
N ASN A 422 10.18 20.70 7.73
CA ASN A 422 10.98 21.54 6.83
C ASN A 422 10.12 22.57 6.09
N THR A 423 9.79 23.67 6.76
CA THR A 423 8.95 24.74 6.22
C THR A 423 9.69 25.63 5.22
N MET A 424 11.00 25.86 5.40
CA MET A 424 11.75 26.78 4.55
C MET A 424 11.96 26.24 3.14
N GLU A 425 12.31 24.97 2.99
CA GLU A 425 12.49 24.37 1.65
C GLU A 425 11.16 24.34 0.89
N ARG A 426 10.05 24.04 1.56
CA ARG A 426 8.72 24.09 0.94
C ARG A 426 8.36 25.51 0.50
N GLN A 427 8.69 26.51 1.32
CA GLN A 427 8.43 27.91 0.98
C GLN A 427 9.23 28.31 -0.27
N ASN A 428 10.51 27.97 -0.33
CA ASN A 428 11.35 28.23 -1.50
C ASN A 428 10.81 27.51 -2.73
N PHE A 429 10.43 26.23 -2.58
CA PHE A 429 9.84 25.46 -3.68
C PHE A 429 8.55 26.12 -4.21
N ILE A 430 7.67 26.63 -3.34
CA ILE A 430 6.45 27.33 -3.75
C ILE A 430 6.80 28.60 -4.51
N ILE A 431 7.77 29.39 -4.02
CA ILE A 431 8.22 30.63 -4.67
C ILE A 431 8.81 30.34 -6.05
N ASP A 432 9.68 29.33 -6.14
CA ASP A 432 10.35 28.94 -7.38
C ASP A 432 9.42 28.37 -8.46
N ASN A 433 8.28 27.80 -8.03
CA ASN A 433 7.30 27.17 -8.92
C ASN A 433 5.96 27.93 -8.99
N LEU A 434 5.90 29.16 -8.47
CA LEU A 434 4.70 29.98 -8.50
C LEU A 434 4.40 30.40 -9.95
N VAL A 435 3.30 29.86 -10.50
CA VAL A 435 2.75 30.33 -11.77
C VAL A 435 1.69 31.39 -11.45
N ILE A 436 1.96 32.64 -11.83
CA ILE A 436 0.97 33.71 -11.74
C ILE A 436 0.07 33.53 -12.97
N GLU A 437 -1.20 33.14 -12.74
CA GLU A 437 -2.22 33.28 -13.79
C GLU A 437 -2.33 34.78 -14.05
N GLU A 438 -1.93 35.24 -15.22
CA GLU A 438 -2.33 36.55 -15.70
C GLU A 438 -3.86 36.52 -15.79
N ASP A 439 -4.52 37.34 -14.99
CA ASP A 439 -5.95 37.58 -15.11
C ASP A 439 -6.23 37.97 -16.56
N LEU A 440 -6.77 37.04 -17.33
CA LEU A 440 -7.47 37.34 -18.58
C LEU A 440 -8.78 38.09 -18.22
N ALA A 441 -8.59 39.28 -17.62
CA ALA A 441 -9.63 40.25 -17.47
C ALA A 441 -9.66 41.08 -18.74
N SER A 442 -10.50 40.67 -19.68
CA SER A 442 -11.25 41.62 -20.53
C SER A 442 -12.26 40.87 -21.43
#